data_552bcd9dea126b6c065b39e1498b6b18
#
_entry.id   552bcd9dea126b6c065b39e1498b6b18
#
_cell.length_a   1.000
_cell.length_b   1.000
_cell.length_c   1.000
_cell.angle_alpha   90.00
_cell.angle_beta   90.00
_cell.angle_gamma   90.00
#
_symmetry.space_group_name_H-M   'P 1'
#
loop_
_entity.id
_entity.type
_entity.pdbx_description
1 polymer ?
#
loop_
_entity_poly.entity_id
_entity_poly.type
_entity_poly.pdbx_seq_one_letter_code
_entity_poly.pdbx_strand_id
1 'polypeptide(L)'
;MRFSLISPTFDRPEEVKEFISSVSKLDYSRDLFEVIFADGTPNDKLRPIIEAESKRCKLKVTTIFKEYLPVSEARNLAAEKAQGEYLIFLDSDCLLPLEYLKRIDSGLLKYPWDAFGGPDSAPPDFNDLQKAISFSMTSFWTTGGIRGKKISTSTYYPRGFNMGVKKDVFKSLKGFDINFKTGEDVEFSIRLVQSKYRVGFIPEAVVYHKRRSNLLGFYNQVKRFGGARWHLSRRHKGQLKITHMFPVFFISCIFIASFLAIFQIIAPLLIVMFYLIMPFFLSGIQNKSVKVGLLSIFSTLIMMLAYAKGFLEAVLGGGSHLKRG
;
A
#
# COMPACT_ATOMS: atom_id res chain seq x y z
N MET A 1 25.23 -11.15 2.53
CA MET A 1 23.83 -10.77 2.85
C MET A 1 23.04 -10.67 1.55
N ARG A 2 21.94 -11.42 1.43
CA ARG A 2 21.10 -11.42 0.21
C ARG A 2 20.02 -10.35 0.30
N PHE A 3 19.33 -10.27 1.46
CA PHE A 3 18.18 -9.39 1.65
C PHE A 3 18.33 -8.50 2.89
N SER A 4 17.90 -7.24 2.78
CA SER A 4 17.64 -6.36 3.91
C SER A 4 16.14 -6.06 3.95
N LEU A 5 15.45 -6.55 4.98
CA LEU A 5 14.04 -6.27 5.24
C LEU A 5 13.95 -4.92 5.96
N ILE A 6 13.36 -3.93 5.31
CA ILE A 6 13.29 -2.55 5.81
C ILE A 6 11.84 -2.21 6.13
N SER A 7 11.57 -1.85 7.38
CA SER A 7 10.24 -1.52 7.84
C SER A 7 10.22 -0.17 8.57
N PRO A 8 9.59 0.86 7.99
CA PRO A 8 9.31 2.10 8.73
C PRO A 8 8.19 1.84 9.74
N THR A 9 8.30 2.44 10.92
CA THR A 9 7.26 2.30 11.96
C THR A 9 6.98 3.63 12.68
N PHE A 10 5.75 3.78 13.18
CA PHE A 10 5.33 4.94 13.95
C PHE A 10 4.15 4.56 14.86
N ASP A 11 4.38 4.51 16.18
CA ASP A 11 3.39 4.26 17.24
C ASP A 11 2.51 3.01 16.99
N ARG A 12 3.16 1.87 16.69
CA ARG A 12 2.49 0.59 16.36
C ARG A 12 3.14 -0.59 17.07
N PRO A 13 3.05 -0.67 18.41
CA PRO A 13 3.74 -1.69 19.17
C PRO A 13 3.30 -3.12 18.85
N GLU A 14 2.01 -3.34 18.66
CA GLU A 14 1.49 -4.70 18.40
C GLU A 14 1.82 -5.18 17.00
N GLU A 15 1.70 -4.32 15.99
CA GLU A 15 2.06 -4.65 14.61
C GLU A 15 3.56 -4.98 14.50
N VAL A 16 4.42 -4.23 15.21
CA VAL A 16 5.86 -4.48 15.26
C VAL A 16 6.18 -5.83 15.88
N LYS A 17 5.54 -6.21 17.00
CA LYS A 17 5.69 -7.53 17.62
C LYS A 17 5.30 -8.65 16.66
N GLU A 18 4.14 -8.51 16.01
CA GLU A 18 3.65 -9.50 15.06
C GLU A 18 4.55 -9.61 13.83
N PHE A 19 5.05 -8.48 13.31
CA PHE A 19 6.01 -8.46 12.21
C PHE A 19 7.28 -9.24 12.59
N ILE A 20 7.92 -8.91 13.73
CA ILE A 20 9.12 -9.60 14.22
C ILE A 20 8.85 -11.09 14.40
N SER A 21 7.70 -11.45 14.99
CA SER A 21 7.29 -12.85 15.15
C SER A 21 7.14 -13.57 13.82
N SER A 22 6.56 -12.91 12.79
CA SER A 22 6.42 -13.51 11.46
C SER A 22 7.78 -13.71 10.77
N VAL A 23 8.67 -12.71 10.85
CA VAL A 23 10.02 -12.77 10.28
C VAL A 23 10.84 -13.85 10.96
N SER A 24 10.69 -14.03 12.27
CA SER A 24 11.44 -15.06 13.03
C SER A 24 11.11 -16.49 12.61
N LYS A 25 9.97 -16.72 11.99
CA LYS A 25 9.49 -18.01 11.49
C LYS A 25 9.88 -18.29 10.04
N LEU A 26 10.51 -17.35 9.34
CA LEU A 26 10.89 -17.55 7.95
C LEU A 26 11.79 -18.77 7.79
N ASP A 27 11.43 -19.64 6.84
CA ASP A 27 12.24 -20.78 6.41
C ASP A 27 13.30 -20.29 5.40
N TYR A 28 14.27 -19.54 5.93
CA TYR A 28 15.39 -18.99 5.20
C TYR A 28 16.60 -18.80 6.12
N SER A 29 17.81 -18.97 5.61
CA SER A 29 19.03 -18.84 6.42
C SER A 29 19.15 -17.43 7.01
N ARG A 30 19.31 -17.35 8.34
CA ARG A 30 19.40 -16.07 9.07
C ARG A 30 20.64 -15.26 8.71
N ASP A 31 21.68 -15.89 8.20
CA ASP A 31 22.89 -15.21 7.75
C ASP A 31 22.74 -14.54 6.39
N LEU A 32 21.66 -14.84 5.67
CA LEU A 32 21.36 -14.31 4.35
C LEU A 32 20.41 -13.11 4.37
N PHE A 33 19.83 -12.77 5.51
CA PHE A 33 18.99 -11.57 5.63
C PHE A 33 19.19 -10.82 6.94
N GLU A 34 18.81 -9.57 6.96
CA GLU A 34 18.76 -8.70 8.14
C GLU A 34 17.42 -7.98 8.20
N VAL A 35 17.10 -7.44 9.37
CA VAL A 35 15.91 -6.61 9.60
C VAL A 35 16.33 -5.25 10.09
N ILE A 36 15.79 -4.19 9.48
CA ILE A 36 16.07 -2.82 9.86
C ILE A 36 14.74 -2.08 10.06
N PHE A 37 14.48 -1.66 11.30
CA PHE A 37 13.39 -0.73 11.59
C PHE A 37 13.90 0.72 11.53
N ALA A 38 13.10 1.59 10.91
CA ALA A 38 13.29 3.04 11.02
C ALA A 38 12.06 3.61 11.74
N ASP A 39 12.26 3.97 13.01
CA ASP A 39 11.20 4.36 13.93
C ASP A 39 11.10 5.89 14.04
N GLY A 40 9.88 6.39 13.83
CA GLY A 40 9.52 7.79 13.99
C GLY A 40 8.74 8.10 15.27
N THR A 41 8.55 7.13 16.15
CA THR A 41 7.70 7.24 17.33
C THR A 41 8.28 8.21 18.37
N PRO A 42 7.50 9.17 18.88
CA PRO A 42 8.01 10.11 19.89
C PRO A 42 8.57 9.41 21.14
N ASN A 43 9.63 9.99 21.72
CA ASN A 43 10.28 9.51 22.93
C ASN A 43 10.83 8.08 22.83
N ASP A 44 11.13 7.59 21.64
CA ASP A 44 11.73 6.26 21.39
C ASP A 44 10.98 5.10 22.06
N LYS A 45 9.65 5.22 22.21
CA LYS A 45 8.81 4.26 22.95
C LYS A 45 8.81 2.85 22.36
N LEU A 46 9.07 2.70 21.05
CA LEU A 46 9.07 1.39 20.40
C LEU A 46 10.39 0.66 20.53
N ARG A 47 11.53 1.32 20.78
CA ARG A 47 12.84 0.66 20.90
C ARG A 47 12.85 -0.46 21.94
N PRO A 48 12.41 -0.25 23.20
CA PRO A 48 12.39 -1.34 24.20
C PRO A 48 11.55 -2.54 23.75
N ILE A 49 10.44 -2.27 23.04
CA ILE A 49 9.55 -3.32 22.54
C ILE A 49 10.23 -4.10 21.40
N ILE A 50 10.88 -3.39 20.45
CA ILE A 50 11.64 -4.03 19.36
C ILE A 50 12.76 -4.89 19.94
N GLU A 51 13.53 -4.39 20.89
CA GLU A 51 14.63 -5.10 21.51
C GLU A 51 14.16 -6.35 22.27
N ALA A 52 13.12 -6.22 23.11
CA ALA A 52 12.56 -7.33 23.85
C ALA A 52 12.03 -8.43 22.92
N GLU A 53 11.27 -8.05 21.91
CA GLU A 53 10.68 -9.00 20.96
C GLU A 53 11.75 -9.66 20.09
N SER A 54 12.74 -8.90 19.63
CA SER A 54 13.87 -9.41 18.85
C SER A 54 14.69 -10.43 19.66
N LYS A 55 14.94 -10.15 20.93
CA LYS A 55 15.60 -11.08 21.85
C LYS A 55 14.78 -12.36 22.05
N ARG A 56 13.47 -12.22 22.29
CA ARG A 56 12.54 -13.35 22.45
C ARG A 56 12.54 -14.25 21.20
N CYS A 57 12.55 -13.65 20.02
CA CYS A 57 12.53 -14.34 18.73
C CYS A 57 13.93 -14.75 18.23
N LYS A 58 15.01 -14.42 18.97
CA LYS A 58 16.42 -14.65 18.57
C LYS A 58 16.73 -14.10 17.17
N LEU A 59 16.19 -12.94 16.85
CA LEU A 59 16.34 -12.26 15.55
C LEU A 59 17.25 -11.04 15.70
N LYS A 60 18.26 -10.92 14.83
CA LYS A 60 19.12 -9.73 14.79
C LYS A 60 18.35 -8.60 14.07
N VAL A 61 18.08 -7.53 14.82
CA VAL A 61 17.36 -6.35 14.32
C VAL A 61 18.20 -5.11 14.56
N THR A 62 18.26 -4.24 13.56
CA THR A 62 18.84 -2.90 13.67
C THR A 62 17.71 -1.89 13.75
N THR A 63 17.76 -0.97 14.73
CA THR A 63 16.78 0.10 14.88
C THR A 63 17.44 1.46 14.64
N ILE A 64 16.86 2.24 13.75
CA ILE A 64 17.21 3.65 13.51
C ILE A 64 16.06 4.47 14.08
N PHE A 65 16.40 5.45 14.90
CA PHE A 65 15.41 6.31 15.56
C PHE A 65 15.62 7.78 15.21
N LYS A 66 14.52 8.45 14.86
CA LYS A 66 14.43 9.91 14.76
C LYS A 66 12.97 10.29 14.94
N GLU A 67 12.67 11.13 15.91
CA GLU A 67 11.29 11.55 16.19
C GLU A 67 10.58 12.12 14.94
N TYR A 68 9.32 11.76 14.79
CA TYR A 68 8.44 12.23 13.68
C TYR A 68 9.03 11.98 12.28
N LEU A 69 9.83 10.93 12.14
CA LEU A 69 10.49 10.55 10.90
C LEU A 69 9.47 10.22 9.80
N PRO A 70 9.44 10.96 8.67
CA PRO A 70 8.56 10.65 7.56
C PRO A 70 8.94 9.32 6.90
N VAL A 71 7.95 8.61 6.33
CA VAL A 71 8.12 7.25 5.78
C VAL A 71 9.18 7.17 4.67
N SER A 72 9.25 8.16 3.79
CA SER A 72 10.25 8.24 2.72
C SER A 72 11.67 8.40 3.28
N GLU A 73 11.85 9.31 4.24
CA GLU A 73 13.13 9.53 4.92
C GLU A 73 13.52 8.30 5.75
N ALA A 74 12.57 7.68 6.47
CA ALA A 74 12.77 6.46 7.24
C ALA A 74 13.33 5.32 6.37
N ARG A 75 12.70 5.08 5.21
CA ARG A 75 13.16 4.07 4.27
C ARG A 75 14.54 4.39 3.69
N ASN A 76 14.82 5.65 3.38
CA ASN A 76 16.13 6.07 2.88
C ASN A 76 17.23 5.84 3.92
N LEU A 77 17.04 6.29 5.17
CA LEU A 77 18.01 6.09 6.25
C LEU A 77 18.28 4.61 6.53
N ALA A 78 17.23 3.78 6.50
CA ALA A 78 17.38 2.33 6.65
C ALA A 78 18.14 1.72 5.48
N ALA A 79 17.88 2.16 4.26
CA ALA A 79 18.56 1.69 3.05
C ALA A 79 20.07 2.02 3.05
N GLU A 80 20.47 3.14 3.66
CA GLU A 80 21.89 3.51 3.82
C GLU A 80 22.65 2.53 4.72
N LYS A 81 22.01 2.02 5.79
CA LYS A 81 22.59 1.06 6.74
C LYS A 81 22.51 -0.39 6.24
N ALA A 82 21.63 -0.68 5.30
CA ALA A 82 21.39 -2.00 4.78
C ALA A 82 22.63 -2.62 4.12
N GLN A 83 22.85 -3.92 4.32
CA GLN A 83 23.98 -4.68 3.77
C GLN A 83 23.57 -5.65 2.66
N GLY A 84 22.25 -5.92 2.52
CA GLY A 84 21.72 -6.85 1.54
C GLY A 84 21.93 -6.36 0.10
N GLU A 85 22.03 -7.31 -0.82
CA GLU A 85 22.04 -7.06 -2.27
C GLU A 85 20.70 -6.46 -2.72
N TYR A 86 19.60 -6.98 -2.16
CA TYR A 86 18.26 -6.45 -2.36
C TYR A 86 17.71 -5.82 -1.08
N LEU A 87 17.17 -4.62 -1.23
CA LEU A 87 16.37 -3.95 -0.21
C LEU A 87 14.92 -4.36 -0.40
N ILE A 88 14.29 -4.91 0.63
CA ILE A 88 12.88 -5.27 0.61
C ILE A 88 12.13 -4.36 1.59
N PHE A 89 11.37 -3.42 1.04
CA PHE A 89 10.52 -2.52 1.81
C PHE A 89 9.20 -3.20 2.15
N LEU A 90 8.85 -3.15 3.43
CA LEU A 90 7.66 -3.77 4.01
C LEU A 90 7.04 -2.80 5.01
N ASP A 91 5.72 -2.67 5.03
CA ASP A 91 5.05 -1.92 6.09
C ASP A 91 5.01 -2.76 7.38
N SER A 92 5.09 -2.11 8.55
CA SER A 92 5.13 -2.80 9.85
C SER A 92 3.83 -3.55 10.20
N ASP A 93 2.75 -3.31 9.46
CA ASP A 93 1.47 -4.02 9.54
C ASP A 93 1.33 -5.18 8.54
N CYS A 94 2.46 -5.62 7.96
CA CYS A 94 2.53 -6.81 7.12
C CYS A 94 2.99 -8.02 7.92
N LEU A 95 2.43 -9.21 7.62
CA LEU A 95 2.89 -10.50 8.12
C LEU A 95 3.46 -11.31 6.96
N LEU A 96 4.60 -11.96 7.20
CA LEU A 96 5.30 -12.71 6.16
C LEU A 96 5.00 -14.21 6.27
N PRO A 97 4.56 -14.86 5.18
CA PRO A 97 4.47 -16.32 5.13
C PRO A 97 5.82 -16.99 5.32
N LEU A 98 5.82 -18.21 5.84
CA LEU A 98 7.02 -19.02 6.13
C LEU A 98 8.05 -19.04 4.99
N GLU A 99 7.58 -19.20 3.75
CA GLU A 99 8.42 -19.34 2.56
C GLU A 99 8.68 -18.02 1.81
N TYR A 100 8.31 -16.88 2.39
CA TYR A 100 8.34 -15.59 1.69
C TYR A 100 9.68 -15.31 1.00
N LEU A 101 10.80 -15.38 1.72
CA LEU A 101 12.14 -15.13 1.14
C LEU A 101 12.59 -16.23 0.16
N LYS A 102 12.23 -17.49 0.39
CA LYS A 102 12.48 -18.58 -0.58
C LYS A 102 11.80 -18.34 -1.92
N ARG A 103 10.54 -17.90 -1.86
CA ARG A 103 9.75 -17.60 -3.07
C ARG A 103 10.30 -16.40 -3.84
N ILE A 104 10.75 -15.36 -3.13
CA ILE A 104 11.45 -14.24 -3.75
C ILE A 104 12.73 -14.72 -4.43
N ASP A 105 13.57 -15.46 -3.73
CA ASP A 105 14.85 -15.92 -4.26
C ASP A 105 14.65 -16.80 -5.49
N SER A 106 13.71 -17.73 -5.45
CA SER A 106 13.31 -18.56 -6.61
C SER A 106 12.80 -17.71 -7.78
N GLY A 107 12.01 -16.67 -7.50
CA GLY A 107 11.54 -15.74 -8.52
C GLY A 107 12.68 -14.94 -9.18
N LEU A 108 13.67 -14.52 -8.37
CA LEU A 108 14.85 -13.79 -8.84
C LEU A 108 15.83 -14.67 -9.63
N LEU A 109 15.93 -15.97 -9.29
CA LEU A 109 16.70 -16.93 -10.08
C LEU A 109 16.08 -17.16 -11.46
N LYS A 110 14.74 -17.20 -11.53
CA LYS A 110 14.03 -17.38 -12.80
C LYS A 110 14.07 -16.10 -13.67
N TYR A 111 13.92 -14.94 -13.04
CA TYR A 111 13.93 -13.63 -13.70
C TYR A 111 14.72 -12.64 -12.84
N PRO A 112 15.94 -12.28 -13.25
CA PRO A 112 16.82 -11.41 -12.47
C PRO A 112 16.34 -9.94 -12.52
N TRP A 113 15.23 -9.64 -11.84
CA TRP A 113 14.65 -8.33 -11.77
C TRP A 113 15.57 -7.33 -11.03
N ASP A 114 15.61 -6.10 -11.51
CA ASP A 114 16.29 -5.01 -10.82
C ASP A 114 15.43 -4.44 -9.69
N ALA A 115 14.11 -4.51 -9.87
CA ALA A 115 13.11 -4.27 -8.83
C ALA A 115 11.91 -5.19 -9.03
N PHE A 116 11.23 -5.53 -7.95
CA PHE A 116 10.05 -6.38 -7.98
C PHE A 116 9.04 -5.98 -6.92
N GLY A 117 7.84 -6.48 -7.03
CA GLY A 117 6.85 -6.49 -5.97
C GLY A 117 6.07 -7.79 -5.97
N GLY A 118 5.32 -7.99 -4.91
CA GLY A 118 4.41 -9.11 -4.75
C GLY A 118 3.01 -8.65 -4.36
N PRO A 119 2.03 -9.56 -4.38
CA PRO A 119 0.67 -9.24 -3.98
C PRO A 119 0.52 -9.06 -2.47
N ASP A 120 -0.45 -8.24 -2.08
CA ASP A 120 -0.99 -8.29 -0.73
C ASP A 120 -2.23 -9.19 -0.67
N SER A 121 -2.39 -9.86 0.44
CA SER A 121 -3.54 -10.70 0.74
C SER A 121 -4.15 -10.31 2.08
N ALA A 122 -5.43 -10.63 2.24
CA ALA A 122 -6.10 -10.49 3.53
C ALA A 122 -5.64 -11.61 4.47
N PRO A 123 -5.21 -11.31 5.71
CA PRO A 123 -5.07 -12.33 6.73
C PRO A 123 -6.39 -13.11 6.92
N PRO A 124 -6.32 -14.39 7.31
CA PRO A 124 -7.52 -15.21 7.51
C PRO A 124 -8.47 -14.69 8.61
N ASP A 125 -7.94 -13.93 9.56
CA ASP A 125 -8.62 -13.40 10.75
C ASP A 125 -9.25 -12.01 10.56
N PHE A 126 -9.33 -11.51 9.33
CA PHE A 126 -10.02 -10.25 9.06
C PHE A 126 -11.45 -10.25 9.58
N ASN A 127 -11.81 -9.20 10.32
CA ASN A 127 -13.21 -8.96 10.67
C ASN A 127 -14.04 -8.55 9.43
N ASP A 128 -15.37 -8.50 9.58
CA ASP A 128 -16.28 -8.23 8.47
C ASP A 128 -16.03 -6.88 7.79
N LEU A 129 -15.67 -5.84 8.56
CA LEU A 129 -15.37 -4.52 8.02
C LEU A 129 -14.05 -4.53 7.22
N GLN A 130 -13.04 -5.20 7.73
CA GLN A 130 -11.76 -5.33 7.01
C GLN A 130 -11.90 -6.12 5.70
N LYS A 131 -12.76 -7.16 5.69
CA LYS A 131 -13.12 -7.90 4.46
C LYS A 131 -13.80 -6.99 3.45
N ALA A 132 -14.76 -6.17 3.90
CA ALA A 132 -15.46 -5.21 3.04
C ALA A 132 -14.52 -4.13 2.49
N ILE A 133 -13.64 -3.55 3.32
CA ILE A 133 -12.61 -2.60 2.89
C ILE A 133 -11.64 -3.26 1.89
N SER A 134 -11.21 -4.48 2.17
CA SER A 134 -10.32 -5.24 1.26
C SER A 134 -10.98 -5.44 -0.10
N PHE A 135 -12.27 -5.85 -0.13
CA PHE A 135 -13.03 -5.95 -1.37
C PHE A 135 -13.06 -4.63 -2.13
N SER A 136 -13.42 -3.53 -1.47
CA SER A 136 -13.47 -2.20 -2.11
C SER A 136 -12.13 -1.76 -2.70
N MET A 137 -11.01 -2.16 -2.09
CA MET A 137 -9.66 -1.79 -2.56
C MET A 137 -9.10 -2.70 -3.64
N THR A 138 -9.58 -3.94 -3.77
CA THR A 138 -8.96 -4.96 -4.65
C THR A 138 -9.87 -5.45 -5.76
N SER A 139 -11.19 -5.24 -5.66
CA SER A 139 -12.17 -5.69 -6.66
C SER A 139 -11.96 -4.95 -7.99
N PHE A 140 -12.11 -5.70 -9.08
CA PHE A 140 -12.15 -5.12 -10.42
C PHE A 140 -13.30 -4.10 -10.57
N TRP A 141 -14.46 -4.38 -9.95
CA TRP A 141 -15.64 -3.51 -10.00
C TRP A 141 -15.39 -2.11 -9.43
N THR A 142 -14.56 -2.01 -8.41
CA THR A 142 -14.33 -0.75 -7.69
C THR A 142 -13.06 -0.02 -8.12
N THR A 143 -11.98 -0.76 -8.41
CA THR A 143 -10.66 -0.18 -8.69
C THR A 143 -10.08 -0.58 -10.06
N GLY A 144 -10.84 -1.32 -10.88
CA GLY A 144 -10.33 -1.87 -12.13
C GLY A 144 -9.21 -2.89 -11.93
N GLY A 145 -9.12 -3.50 -10.73
CA GLY A 145 -8.10 -4.51 -10.43
C GLY A 145 -6.67 -3.96 -10.25
N ILE A 146 -6.52 -2.64 -10.02
CA ILE A 146 -5.19 -2.00 -9.85
C ILE A 146 -4.41 -2.61 -8.67
N ARG A 147 -5.11 -3.12 -7.64
CA ARG A 147 -4.56 -3.83 -6.50
C ARG A 147 -5.05 -5.27 -6.54
N GLY A 148 -4.19 -6.22 -6.46
CA GLY A 148 -4.54 -7.63 -6.51
C GLY A 148 -3.63 -8.40 -7.46
N LYS A 149 -4.07 -9.59 -7.89
CA LYS A 149 -3.33 -10.40 -8.85
C LYS A 149 -3.15 -9.63 -10.16
N LYS A 150 -1.93 -9.59 -10.69
CA LYS A 150 -1.64 -8.96 -11.98
C LYS A 150 -2.50 -9.60 -13.08
N ILE A 151 -3.54 -8.91 -13.51
CA ILE A 151 -4.41 -9.34 -14.63
C ILE A 151 -4.02 -8.59 -15.92
N SER A 152 -3.20 -7.53 -15.81
CA SER A 152 -2.91 -6.61 -16.89
C SER A 152 -1.52 -6.83 -17.50
N THR A 153 -1.42 -6.73 -18.82
CA THR A 153 -0.17 -6.61 -19.61
C THR A 153 0.50 -5.23 -19.43
N SER A 154 -0.08 -4.34 -18.61
CA SER A 154 0.44 -3.00 -18.37
C SER A 154 1.69 -3.03 -17.47
N THR A 155 2.48 -1.96 -17.56
CA THR A 155 3.66 -1.73 -16.71
C THR A 155 3.33 -1.85 -15.23
N TYR A 156 4.08 -2.70 -14.52
CA TYR A 156 3.91 -2.91 -13.08
C TYR A 156 4.70 -1.87 -12.29
N TYR A 157 4.08 -1.34 -11.24
CA TYR A 157 4.67 -0.39 -10.30
C TYR A 157 4.66 -1.01 -8.90
N PRO A 158 5.79 -1.50 -8.38
CA PRO A 158 5.92 -2.03 -7.02
C PRO A 158 5.39 -1.06 -5.97
N ARG A 159 4.85 -1.61 -4.88
CA ARG A 159 4.27 -0.85 -3.77
C ARG A 159 5.09 -1.01 -2.51
N GLY A 160 5.22 0.08 -1.73
CA GLY A 160 6.07 0.15 -0.56
C GLY A 160 5.78 -0.86 0.54
N PHE A 161 4.60 -1.47 0.55
CA PHE A 161 4.26 -2.55 1.47
C PHE A 161 4.89 -3.91 1.11
N ASN A 162 5.36 -4.07 -0.14
CA ASN A 162 6.02 -5.29 -0.64
C ASN A 162 6.82 -4.97 -1.90
N MET A 163 7.90 -4.24 -1.75
CA MET A 163 8.77 -3.80 -2.83
C MET A 163 10.19 -4.26 -2.58
N GLY A 164 10.76 -5.04 -3.51
CA GLY A 164 12.18 -5.34 -3.54
C GLY A 164 12.89 -4.54 -4.63
N VAL A 165 14.10 -4.08 -4.35
CA VAL A 165 14.95 -3.37 -5.32
C VAL A 165 16.42 -3.64 -5.03
N LYS A 166 17.25 -3.81 -6.06
CA LYS A 166 18.71 -3.89 -5.90
C LYS A 166 19.23 -2.63 -5.23
N LYS A 167 20.15 -2.80 -4.28
CA LYS A 167 20.71 -1.69 -3.50
C LYS A 167 21.42 -0.65 -4.37
N ASP A 168 22.15 -1.08 -5.40
CA ASP A 168 22.82 -0.19 -6.36
C ASP A 168 21.82 0.61 -7.20
N VAL A 169 20.72 -0.04 -7.66
CA VAL A 169 19.64 0.62 -8.38
C VAL A 169 18.93 1.66 -7.50
N PHE A 170 18.66 1.32 -6.22
CA PHE A 170 18.08 2.27 -5.28
C PHE A 170 18.95 3.50 -5.08
N LYS A 171 20.25 3.30 -4.92
CA LYS A 171 21.24 4.39 -4.80
C LYS A 171 21.34 5.23 -6.07
N SER A 172 21.40 4.61 -7.26
CA SER A 172 21.49 5.32 -8.53
C SER A 172 20.31 6.25 -8.79
N LEU A 173 19.12 5.85 -8.30
CA LEU A 173 17.89 6.64 -8.35
C LEU A 173 17.73 7.60 -7.15
N LYS A 174 18.73 7.70 -6.26
CA LYS A 174 18.73 8.59 -5.08
C LYS A 174 17.61 8.31 -4.09
N GLY A 175 17.17 7.05 -4.00
CA GLY A 175 16.14 6.62 -3.05
C GLY A 175 14.75 7.22 -3.29
N PHE A 176 13.92 7.22 -2.24
CA PHE A 176 12.58 7.84 -2.27
C PHE A 176 12.69 9.37 -2.19
N ASP A 177 11.83 10.07 -2.93
CA ASP A 177 11.73 11.53 -2.85
C ASP A 177 11.04 11.92 -1.53
N ILE A 178 11.78 12.58 -0.64
CA ILE A 178 11.32 13.00 0.69
C ILE A 178 10.22 14.06 0.65
N ASN A 179 10.02 14.72 -0.49
CA ASN A 179 8.94 15.68 -0.67
C ASN A 179 7.57 14.98 -0.84
N PHE A 180 7.55 13.68 -1.12
CA PHE A 180 6.32 12.90 -1.17
C PHE A 180 5.99 12.32 0.22
N LYS A 181 4.96 12.86 0.89
CA LYS A 181 4.45 12.32 2.15
C LYS A 181 3.53 11.11 1.96
N THR A 182 3.01 10.92 0.75
CA THR A 182 2.16 9.79 0.34
C THR A 182 2.37 9.53 -1.14
N GLY A 183 2.54 8.26 -1.52
CA GLY A 183 2.77 7.84 -2.90
C GLY A 183 4.25 7.93 -3.32
N GLU A 184 5.17 8.05 -2.37
CA GLU A 184 6.61 7.98 -2.55
C GLU A 184 7.06 6.68 -3.22
N ASP A 185 6.36 5.59 -2.92
CA ASP A 185 6.57 4.28 -3.51
C ASP A 185 6.18 4.25 -4.99
N VAL A 186 5.05 4.88 -5.33
CA VAL A 186 4.61 5.00 -6.73
C VAL A 186 5.55 5.94 -7.49
N GLU A 187 5.95 7.04 -6.88
CA GLU A 187 6.90 8.00 -7.45
C GLU A 187 8.22 7.30 -7.80
N PHE A 188 8.79 6.56 -6.84
CA PHE A 188 10.01 5.79 -7.04
C PHE A 188 9.84 4.73 -8.14
N SER A 189 8.71 4.01 -8.14
CA SER A 189 8.40 3.01 -9.16
C SER A 189 8.28 3.61 -10.56
N ILE A 190 7.77 4.84 -10.68
CA ILE A 190 7.75 5.57 -11.95
C ILE A 190 9.18 5.85 -12.44
N ARG A 191 10.07 6.31 -11.55
CA ARG A 191 11.49 6.51 -11.91
C ARG A 191 12.20 5.23 -12.31
N LEU A 192 11.94 4.11 -11.61
CA LEU A 192 12.44 2.78 -12.00
C LEU A 192 12.09 2.44 -13.44
N VAL A 193 10.82 2.59 -13.80
CA VAL A 193 10.32 2.26 -15.14
C VAL A 193 10.87 3.24 -16.19
N GLN A 194 10.87 4.54 -15.90
CA GLN A 194 11.40 5.57 -16.82
C GLN A 194 12.89 5.38 -17.08
N SER A 195 13.64 4.92 -16.09
CA SER A 195 15.07 4.59 -16.23
C SER A 195 15.33 3.21 -16.86
N LYS A 196 14.27 2.55 -17.37
CA LYS A 196 14.33 1.26 -18.09
C LYS A 196 14.91 0.09 -17.28
N TYR A 197 14.87 0.15 -15.95
CA TYR A 197 15.18 -1.00 -15.12
C TYR A 197 14.15 -2.12 -15.30
N ARG A 198 14.59 -3.36 -15.15
CA ARG A 198 13.73 -4.54 -15.26
C ARG A 198 12.88 -4.65 -13.99
N VAL A 199 11.62 -4.25 -14.10
CA VAL A 199 10.67 -4.28 -12.99
C VAL A 199 9.69 -5.43 -13.17
N GLY A 200 9.64 -6.33 -12.18
CA GLY A 200 8.83 -7.55 -12.23
C GLY A 200 7.78 -7.66 -11.14
N PHE A 201 6.95 -8.67 -11.30
CA PHE A 201 5.97 -9.09 -10.31
C PHE A 201 6.23 -10.57 -9.97
N ILE A 202 6.39 -10.88 -8.69
CA ILE A 202 6.58 -12.23 -8.18
C ILE A 202 5.27 -12.65 -7.50
N PRO A 203 4.41 -13.44 -8.17
CA PRO A 203 3.08 -13.78 -7.65
C PRO A 203 3.12 -14.54 -6.33
N GLU A 204 4.19 -15.29 -6.10
CA GLU A 204 4.39 -16.14 -4.92
C GLU A 204 4.90 -15.34 -3.70
N ALA A 205 5.44 -14.12 -3.93
CA ALA A 205 5.92 -13.23 -2.86
C ALA A 205 4.75 -12.50 -2.18
N VAL A 206 3.83 -13.26 -1.60
CA VAL A 206 2.63 -12.74 -0.92
C VAL A 206 2.99 -12.20 0.45
N VAL A 207 2.43 -11.04 0.84
CA VAL A 207 2.40 -10.56 2.22
C VAL A 207 0.96 -10.49 2.70
N TYR A 208 0.72 -10.76 3.99
CA TYR A 208 -0.58 -10.51 4.62
C TYR A 208 -0.58 -9.09 5.17
N HIS A 209 -1.33 -8.20 4.53
CA HIS A 209 -1.34 -6.77 4.87
C HIS A 209 -2.62 -6.42 5.63
N LYS A 210 -2.49 -5.95 6.87
CA LYS A 210 -3.62 -5.54 7.69
C LYS A 210 -4.35 -4.34 7.06
N ARG A 211 -5.66 -4.44 6.96
CA ARG A 211 -6.51 -3.32 6.53
C ARG A 211 -6.92 -2.47 7.73
N ARG A 212 -7.30 -1.23 7.47
CA ARG A 212 -7.87 -0.35 8.49
C ARG A 212 -9.06 -1.03 9.17
N SER A 213 -9.11 -0.96 10.50
CA SER A 213 -10.15 -1.58 11.32
C SER A 213 -11.38 -0.68 11.52
N ASN A 214 -11.34 0.58 11.02
CA ASN A 214 -12.45 1.52 11.12
C ASN A 214 -12.59 2.36 9.85
N LEU A 215 -13.80 2.87 9.60
CA LEU A 215 -14.16 3.60 8.39
C LEU A 215 -13.47 4.98 8.32
N LEU A 216 -13.24 5.65 9.44
CA LEU A 216 -12.57 6.97 9.46
C LEU A 216 -11.10 6.84 9.05
N GLY A 217 -10.40 5.85 9.58
CA GLY A 217 -9.02 5.52 9.17
C GLY A 217 -8.94 5.17 7.68
N PHE A 218 -9.91 4.42 7.18
CA PHE A 218 -10.02 4.07 5.77
C PHE A 218 -10.29 5.32 4.91
N TYR A 219 -11.25 6.15 5.29
CA TYR A 219 -11.54 7.43 4.62
C TYR A 219 -10.28 8.30 4.51
N ASN A 220 -9.58 8.52 5.62
CA ASN A 220 -8.36 9.34 5.65
C ASN A 220 -7.24 8.76 4.80
N GLN A 221 -7.10 7.43 4.75
CA GLN A 221 -6.13 6.75 3.90
C GLN A 221 -6.44 6.99 2.41
N VAL A 222 -7.68 6.78 2.00
CA VAL A 222 -8.08 6.93 0.59
C VAL A 222 -8.07 8.39 0.14
N LYS A 223 -8.44 9.32 1.03
CA LYS A 223 -8.32 10.76 0.79
C LYS A 223 -6.88 11.15 0.45
N ARG A 224 -5.89 10.64 1.21
CA ARG A 224 -4.46 10.85 0.89
C ARG A 224 -4.08 10.28 -0.46
N PHE A 225 -4.61 9.12 -0.86
CA PHE A 225 -4.35 8.55 -2.19
C PHE A 225 -4.85 9.43 -3.33
N GLY A 226 -6.04 10.04 -3.17
CA GLY A 226 -6.57 11.00 -4.14
C GLY A 226 -5.65 12.21 -4.32
N GLY A 227 -5.23 12.84 -3.22
CA GLY A 227 -4.27 13.95 -3.25
C GLY A 227 -2.91 13.57 -3.84
N ALA A 228 -2.37 12.42 -3.43
CA ALA A 228 -1.11 11.92 -3.95
C ALA A 228 -1.16 11.71 -5.48
N ARG A 229 -2.29 11.27 -6.04
CA ARG A 229 -2.45 11.10 -7.49
C ARG A 229 -2.27 12.40 -8.26
N TRP A 230 -2.83 13.51 -7.76
CA TRP A 230 -2.62 14.82 -8.36
C TRP A 230 -1.15 15.24 -8.31
N HIS A 231 -0.49 15.12 -7.16
CA HIS A 231 0.92 15.47 -7.02
C HIS A 231 1.83 14.64 -7.93
N LEU A 232 1.57 13.33 -8.03
CA LEU A 232 2.27 12.44 -8.96
C LEU A 232 2.11 12.89 -10.43
N SER A 233 0.91 13.31 -10.82
CA SER A 233 0.65 13.80 -12.18
C SER A 233 1.37 15.13 -12.50
N ARG A 234 1.54 15.96 -11.49
CA ARG A 234 2.31 17.22 -11.62
C ARG A 234 3.81 16.98 -11.71
N ARG A 235 4.30 15.97 -11.01
CA ARG A 235 5.72 15.59 -11.02
C ARG A 235 6.10 14.79 -12.27
N HIS A 236 5.23 13.91 -12.73
CA HIS A 236 5.47 13.00 -13.85
C HIS A 236 4.35 13.14 -14.88
N LYS A 237 4.65 13.79 -16.01
CA LYS A 237 3.68 13.96 -17.12
C LYS A 237 3.18 12.59 -17.61
N GLY A 238 1.90 12.50 -17.94
CA GLY A 238 1.26 11.27 -18.44
C GLY A 238 0.85 10.27 -17.36
N GLN A 239 1.10 10.54 -16.07
CA GLN A 239 0.72 9.64 -14.98
C GLN A 239 -0.73 9.82 -14.49
N LEU A 240 -1.46 10.81 -14.95
CA LEU A 240 -2.91 10.95 -14.74
C LEU A 240 -3.64 10.24 -15.86
N LYS A 241 -4.21 9.08 -15.56
CA LYS A 241 -5.06 8.33 -16.49
C LYS A 241 -6.53 8.67 -16.23
N ILE A 242 -7.38 8.51 -17.26
CA ILE A 242 -8.82 8.78 -17.15
C ILE A 242 -9.48 7.94 -16.02
N THR A 243 -8.99 6.72 -15.79
CA THR A 243 -9.45 5.85 -14.71
C THR A 243 -9.23 6.44 -13.31
N HIS A 244 -8.24 7.33 -13.13
CA HIS A 244 -8.02 8.03 -11.86
C HIS A 244 -9.07 9.14 -11.62
N MET A 245 -9.77 9.59 -12.66
CA MET A 245 -10.85 10.57 -12.55
C MET A 245 -12.19 9.92 -12.23
N PHE A 246 -12.28 8.57 -12.34
CA PHE A 246 -13.53 7.86 -12.14
C PHE A 246 -14.24 8.19 -10.81
N PRO A 247 -13.55 8.24 -9.64
CA PRO A 247 -14.23 8.59 -8.39
C PRO A 247 -14.82 10.02 -8.40
N VAL A 248 -14.13 10.98 -9.02
CA VAL A 248 -14.64 12.37 -9.14
C VAL A 248 -15.87 12.38 -10.03
N PHE A 249 -15.78 11.76 -11.20
CA PHE A 249 -16.89 11.64 -12.14
C PHE A 249 -18.09 10.93 -11.50
N PHE A 250 -17.86 9.82 -10.80
CA PHE A 250 -18.91 9.04 -10.14
C PHE A 250 -19.68 9.87 -9.10
N ILE A 251 -18.96 10.63 -8.26
CA ILE A 251 -19.59 11.53 -7.28
C ILE A 251 -20.39 12.63 -7.98
N SER A 252 -19.86 13.20 -9.07
CA SER A 252 -20.62 14.18 -9.87
C SER A 252 -21.90 13.56 -10.46
N CYS A 253 -21.84 12.31 -10.94
CA CYS A 253 -23.01 11.58 -11.42
C CYS A 253 -24.06 11.37 -10.32
N ILE A 254 -23.66 11.09 -9.07
CA ILE A 254 -24.61 11.00 -7.93
C ILE A 254 -25.38 12.31 -7.79
N PHE A 255 -24.68 13.45 -7.74
CA PHE A 255 -25.34 14.77 -7.59
C PHE A 255 -26.28 15.08 -8.76
N ILE A 256 -25.82 14.89 -10.00
CA ILE A 256 -26.63 15.14 -11.21
C ILE A 256 -27.85 14.21 -11.23
N ALA A 257 -27.68 12.92 -10.97
CA ALA A 257 -28.77 11.94 -10.96
C ALA A 257 -29.80 12.25 -9.85
N SER A 258 -29.34 12.66 -8.68
CA SER A 258 -30.23 13.08 -7.59
C SER A 258 -31.02 14.34 -7.94
N PHE A 259 -30.38 15.32 -8.59
CA PHE A 259 -31.03 16.53 -9.07
C PHE A 259 -32.08 16.22 -10.14
N LEU A 260 -31.76 15.38 -11.13
CA LEU A 260 -32.70 14.97 -12.18
C LEU A 260 -33.90 14.20 -11.64
N ALA A 261 -33.71 13.41 -10.59
CA ALA A 261 -34.79 12.68 -9.94
C ALA A 261 -35.88 13.60 -9.34
N ILE A 262 -35.52 14.84 -8.93
CA ILE A 262 -36.50 15.87 -8.49
C ILE A 262 -37.46 16.18 -9.61
N PHE A 263 -37.02 16.13 -10.87
CA PHE A 263 -37.83 16.34 -12.06
C PHE A 263 -38.42 15.06 -12.66
N GLN A 264 -38.50 13.99 -11.82
CA GLN A 264 -39.01 12.65 -12.16
C GLN A 264 -38.19 11.91 -13.25
N ILE A 265 -36.97 12.37 -13.55
CA ILE A 265 -36.03 11.67 -14.43
C ILE A 265 -35.18 10.73 -13.57
N ILE A 266 -35.75 9.56 -13.26
CA ILE A 266 -35.14 8.62 -12.27
C ILE A 266 -34.12 7.65 -12.85
N ALA A 267 -34.07 7.44 -14.17
CA ALA A 267 -33.21 6.44 -14.80
C ALA A 267 -31.71 6.61 -14.46
N PRO A 268 -31.12 7.82 -14.45
CA PRO A 268 -29.72 7.98 -14.04
C PRO A 268 -29.47 7.57 -12.56
N LEU A 269 -30.43 7.83 -11.68
CA LEU A 269 -30.31 7.43 -10.26
C LEU A 269 -30.34 5.91 -10.13
N LEU A 270 -31.17 5.21 -10.88
CA LEU A 270 -31.20 3.75 -10.89
C LEU A 270 -29.87 3.14 -11.36
N ILE A 271 -29.18 3.75 -12.33
CA ILE A 271 -27.86 3.32 -12.80
C ILE A 271 -26.83 3.47 -11.66
N VAL A 272 -26.82 4.59 -10.96
CA VAL A 272 -25.93 4.85 -9.82
C VAL A 272 -26.21 3.84 -8.69
N MET A 273 -27.47 3.60 -8.39
CA MET A 273 -27.88 2.61 -7.37
C MET A 273 -27.47 1.19 -7.75
N PHE A 274 -27.63 0.81 -9.02
CA PHE A 274 -27.14 -0.47 -9.52
C PHE A 274 -25.63 -0.63 -9.32
N TYR A 275 -24.84 0.40 -9.65
CA TYR A 275 -23.39 0.38 -9.43
C TYR A 275 -23.06 0.17 -7.94
N LEU A 276 -23.75 0.86 -7.04
CA LEU A 276 -23.50 0.79 -5.60
C LEU A 276 -23.97 -0.51 -4.96
N ILE A 277 -25.01 -1.16 -5.50
CA ILE A 277 -25.51 -2.43 -4.94
C ILE A 277 -24.68 -3.63 -5.38
N MET A 278 -23.98 -3.55 -6.50
CA MET A 278 -23.15 -4.66 -7.00
C MET A 278 -22.06 -5.14 -6.00
N PRO A 279 -21.35 -4.26 -5.25
CA PRO A 279 -20.48 -4.67 -4.15
C PRO A 279 -21.15 -5.56 -3.10
N PHE A 280 -22.45 -5.38 -2.83
CA PHE A 280 -23.20 -6.25 -1.93
C PHE A 280 -23.19 -7.71 -2.41
N PHE A 281 -23.58 -7.94 -3.65
CA PHE A 281 -23.64 -9.29 -4.21
C PHE A 281 -22.24 -9.89 -4.39
N LEU A 282 -21.33 -9.16 -5.04
CA LEU A 282 -19.99 -9.66 -5.35
C LEU A 282 -19.20 -9.99 -4.08
N SER A 283 -19.19 -9.08 -3.10
CA SER A 283 -18.48 -9.29 -1.84
C SER A 283 -19.18 -10.28 -0.93
N GLY A 284 -20.54 -10.23 -0.90
CA GLY A 284 -21.35 -11.15 -0.11
C GLY A 284 -21.13 -12.61 -0.54
N ILE A 285 -21.14 -12.89 -1.83
CA ILE A 285 -20.87 -14.21 -2.41
C ILE A 285 -19.41 -14.62 -2.12
N GLN A 286 -18.44 -13.73 -2.40
CA GLN A 286 -17.03 -14.02 -2.18
C GLN A 286 -16.69 -14.37 -0.74
N ASN A 287 -17.30 -13.68 0.23
CA ASN A 287 -17.05 -13.86 1.66
C ASN A 287 -18.09 -14.73 2.36
N LYS A 288 -19.08 -15.24 1.64
CA LYS A 288 -20.21 -16.04 2.16
C LYS A 288 -20.90 -15.34 3.36
N SER A 289 -21.07 -14.01 3.28
CA SER A 289 -21.60 -13.19 4.37
C SER A 289 -22.40 -12.00 3.86
N VAL A 290 -23.67 -11.98 4.21
CA VAL A 290 -24.60 -10.84 3.94
C VAL A 290 -24.08 -9.57 4.59
N LYS A 291 -23.56 -9.67 5.82
CA LYS A 291 -23.01 -8.52 6.56
C LYS A 291 -21.81 -7.90 5.86
N VAL A 292 -20.89 -8.72 5.34
CA VAL A 292 -19.75 -8.23 4.54
C VAL A 292 -20.24 -7.58 3.25
N GLY A 293 -21.26 -8.17 2.61
CA GLY A 293 -21.91 -7.56 1.44
C GLY A 293 -22.44 -6.16 1.72
N LEU A 294 -23.23 -5.99 2.78
CA LEU A 294 -23.76 -4.68 3.20
C LEU A 294 -22.64 -3.68 3.51
N LEU A 295 -21.65 -4.08 4.28
CA LEU A 295 -20.50 -3.22 4.59
C LEU A 295 -19.71 -2.82 3.35
N SER A 296 -19.73 -3.63 2.29
CA SER A 296 -19.02 -3.34 1.03
C SER A 296 -19.67 -2.23 0.21
N ILE A 297 -20.99 -2.01 0.34
CA ILE A 297 -21.67 -0.83 -0.21
C ILE A 297 -21.07 0.44 0.41
N PHE A 298 -21.07 0.50 1.74
CA PHE A 298 -20.59 1.68 2.48
C PHE A 298 -19.10 1.92 2.26
N SER A 299 -18.27 0.88 2.33
CA SER A 299 -16.83 1.03 2.10
C SER A 299 -16.52 1.47 0.66
N THR A 300 -17.27 1.02 -0.35
CA THR A 300 -17.12 1.48 -1.74
C THR A 300 -17.50 2.96 -1.88
N LEU A 301 -18.64 3.37 -1.32
CA LEU A 301 -19.06 4.78 -1.35
C LEU A 301 -18.05 5.69 -0.64
N ILE A 302 -17.60 5.30 0.55
CA ILE A 302 -16.58 6.02 1.31
C ILE A 302 -15.28 6.13 0.50
N MET A 303 -14.88 5.07 -0.18
CA MET A 303 -13.69 5.08 -1.02
C MET A 303 -13.80 6.10 -2.15
N MET A 304 -14.94 6.13 -2.86
CA MET A 304 -15.17 7.08 -3.95
C MET A 304 -15.18 8.53 -3.45
N LEU A 305 -15.94 8.80 -2.36
CA LEU A 305 -16.02 10.12 -1.75
C LEU A 305 -14.66 10.62 -1.25
N ALA A 306 -13.96 9.79 -0.50
CA ALA A 306 -12.67 10.15 0.09
C ALA A 306 -11.61 10.46 -0.99
N TYR A 307 -11.53 9.60 -2.02
CA TYR A 307 -10.60 9.82 -3.13
C TYR A 307 -10.93 11.09 -3.90
N ALA A 308 -12.20 11.29 -4.30
CA ALA A 308 -12.64 12.49 -5.00
C ALA A 308 -12.33 13.76 -4.22
N LYS A 309 -12.65 13.77 -2.91
CA LYS A 309 -12.33 14.90 -2.03
C LYS A 309 -10.84 15.19 -1.97
N GLY A 310 -10.01 14.17 -1.73
CA GLY A 310 -8.56 14.35 -1.66
C GLY A 310 -7.95 14.84 -2.97
N PHE A 311 -8.45 14.34 -4.10
CA PHE A 311 -8.03 14.79 -5.41
C PHE A 311 -8.40 16.26 -5.67
N LEU A 312 -9.66 16.63 -5.43
CA LEU A 312 -10.15 18.00 -5.64
C LEU A 312 -9.47 19.01 -4.71
N GLU A 313 -9.28 18.69 -3.43
CA GLU A 313 -8.53 19.54 -2.51
C GLU A 313 -7.11 19.81 -3.02
N ALA A 314 -6.44 18.79 -3.55
CA ALA A 314 -5.10 18.94 -4.10
C ALA A 314 -5.08 19.78 -5.39
N VAL A 315 -6.08 19.63 -6.27
CA VAL A 315 -6.26 20.46 -7.49
C VAL A 315 -6.45 21.92 -7.12
N LEU A 316 -7.30 22.22 -6.14
CA LEU A 316 -7.62 23.58 -5.70
C LEU A 316 -6.52 24.24 -4.85
N GLY A 317 -5.38 23.56 -4.66
CA GLY A 317 -4.26 24.11 -3.88
C GLY A 317 -4.42 24.00 -2.37
N GLY A 318 -5.53 23.40 -1.89
CA GLY A 318 -5.78 23.17 -0.47
C GLY A 318 -4.98 22.02 0.16
N GLY A 319 -4.27 21.24 -0.64
CA GLY A 319 -3.48 20.10 -0.20
C GLY A 319 -2.04 20.50 0.12
N SER A 320 -1.76 20.86 1.36
CA SER A 320 -0.42 21.17 1.89
C SER A 320 0.56 19.95 1.93
N HIS A 321 0.42 19.01 1.02
CA HIS A 321 1.23 17.78 0.99
C HIS A 321 2.63 17.96 0.39
N LEU A 322 2.93 19.15 -0.15
CA LEU A 322 4.26 19.53 -0.67
C LEU A 322 4.86 20.74 0.07
N LYS A 323 4.36 21.13 1.23
CA LYS A 323 4.96 22.18 2.05
C LYS A 323 5.33 21.64 3.41
N ARG A 324 6.57 21.57 3.58
CA ARG A 324 7.64 22.10 4.40
C ARG A 324 8.70 21.03 4.58
N GLY A 325 9.69 21.40 4.27
CA GLY A 325 10.99 21.84 4.45
C GLY A 325 11.41 21.78 5.86
#